data_9d1bc4afb33ddef14d6f38c494521b9a
#
_entry.id   9d1bc4afb33ddef14d6f38c494521b9a
#
_cell.length_a   1.000
_cell.length_b   1.000
_cell.length_c   1.000
_cell.angle_alpha   90.00
_cell.angle_beta   90.00
_cell.angle_gamma   90.00
#
_symmetry.space_group_name_H-M   'P 1'
#
loop_
_entity.id
_entity.type
_entity.pdbx_description
1 polymer ?
#
loop_
_entity_poly.entity_id
_entity_poly.type
_entity_poly.pdbx_seq_one_letter_code
_entity_poly.pdbx_strand_id
1 'polypeptide(L)'
;MRFLWILLPLLACNTPSFEFSGVPAQRVIVGKSVFDVRMVGDRAEAIRINREWAPNLNYTAARFARAFKAASGCELRPNSMQGDQVVMQARLKCDAPRRSNPFPQRRTLDCSIFDSIPGMMICDEIYPVAVPGG
;
A
#
# COMPACT_ATOMS: atom_id res chain seq x y z
N MET A 1 -47.01 0.54 -14.84
CA MET A 1 -45.77 1.20 -14.42
C MET A 1 -44.77 0.12 -14.01
N ARG A 2 -43.77 -0.13 -14.86
CA ARG A 2 -42.73 -1.13 -14.60
C ARG A 2 -41.55 -0.39 -13.97
N PHE A 3 -41.38 -0.53 -12.67
CA PHE A 3 -40.18 -0.08 -11.96
C PHE A 3 -39.04 -1.00 -12.35
N LEU A 4 -38.19 -0.54 -13.28
CA LEU A 4 -36.93 -1.17 -13.60
C LEU A 4 -35.93 -0.80 -12.49
N TRP A 5 -35.76 -1.66 -11.50
CA TRP A 5 -34.70 -1.54 -10.49
C TRP A 5 -33.38 -1.83 -11.18
N ILE A 6 -32.67 -0.77 -11.50
CA ILE A 6 -31.27 -0.86 -11.95
C ILE A 6 -30.45 -1.18 -10.71
N LEU A 7 -30.14 -2.44 -10.54
CA LEU A 7 -29.09 -2.92 -9.61
C LEU A 7 -27.75 -2.45 -10.18
N LEU A 8 -27.30 -1.29 -9.74
CA LEU A 8 -25.90 -0.85 -9.95
C LEU A 8 -25.02 -1.77 -9.11
N PRO A 9 -24.10 -2.53 -9.71
CA PRO A 9 -23.15 -3.30 -8.94
C PRO A 9 -22.22 -2.34 -8.19
N LEU A 10 -22.22 -2.43 -6.87
CA LEU A 10 -21.27 -1.76 -5.98
C LEU A 10 -19.88 -2.39 -6.14
N LEU A 11 -19.20 -2.13 -7.25
CA LEU A 11 -17.82 -2.55 -7.52
C LEU A 11 -16.83 -1.51 -6.96
N ALA A 12 -16.98 -1.12 -5.71
CA ALA A 12 -16.22 0.00 -5.12
C ALA A 12 -15.07 -0.42 -4.19
N CYS A 13 -14.57 -1.67 -4.25
CA CYS A 13 -13.60 -2.14 -3.25
C CYS A 13 -12.12 -1.77 -3.51
N ASN A 14 -11.78 -1.12 -4.62
CA ASN A 14 -10.40 -0.69 -4.93
C ASN A 14 -10.41 0.60 -5.77
N THR A 15 -11.19 1.59 -5.34
CA THR A 15 -11.26 2.87 -6.04
C THR A 15 -10.21 3.80 -5.44
N PRO A 16 -9.19 4.20 -6.21
CA PRO A 16 -8.22 5.19 -5.76
C PRO A 16 -8.87 6.57 -5.63
N SER A 17 -8.25 7.45 -4.85
CA SER A 17 -8.64 8.85 -4.81
C SER A 17 -8.43 9.52 -6.17
N PHE A 18 -9.10 10.64 -6.40
CA PHE A 18 -9.14 11.33 -7.71
C PHE A 18 -7.73 11.57 -8.30
N GLU A 19 -6.78 11.99 -7.47
CA GLU A 19 -5.40 12.26 -7.89
C GLU A 19 -4.67 11.02 -8.45
N PHE A 20 -5.01 9.84 -7.95
CA PHE A 20 -4.40 8.57 -8.35
C PHE A 20 -5.26 7.78 -9.34
N SER A 21 -6.37 8.37 -9.78
CA SER A 21 -7.28 7.76 -10.76
C SER A 21 -6.56 7.60 -12.11
N GLY A 22 -6.68 6.41 -12.70
CA GLY A 22 -6.00 6.09 -13.96
C GLY A 22 -4.51 5.77 -13.85
N VAL A 23 -3.92 5.90 -12.65
CA VAL A 23 -2.53 5.50 -12.41
C VAL A 23 -2.45 3.98 -12.20
N PRO A 24 -1.58 3.27 -12.93
CA PRO A 24 -1.40 1.83 -12.71
C PRO A 24 -0.97 1.52 -11.29
N ALA A 25 -1.61 0.52 -10.68
CA ALA A 25 -1.24 0.05 -9.36
C ALA A 25 -0.04 -0.90 -9.42
N GLN A 26 0.83 -0.77 -8.45
CA GLN A 26 1.88 -1.75 -8.17
C GLN A 26 1.46 -2.56 -6.94
N ARG A 27 1.28 -3.86 -7.12
CA ARG A 27 0.83 -4.73 -6.01
C ARG A 27 2.00 -5.23 -5.21
N VAL A 28 1.92 -5.03 -3.90
CA VAL A 28 2.94 -5.45 -2.93
C VAL A 28 2.27 -6.24 -1.81
N ILE A 29 2.87 -7.36 -1.44
CA ILE A 29 2.47 -8.11 -0.25
C ILE A 29 3.48 -7.82 0.85
N VAL A 30 2.99 -7.45 2.04
CA VAL A 30 3.77 -7.21 3.24
C VAL A 30 3.18 -8.05 4.36
N GLY A 31 3.83 -9.13 4.71
CA GLY A 31 3.29 -10.11 5.63
C GLY A 31 1.95 -10.67 5.12
N LYS A 32 0.89 -10.49 5.90
CA LYS A 32 -0.47 -10.93 5.52
C LYS A 32 -1.29 -9.88 4.77
N SER A 33 -0.78 -8.66 4.61
CA SER A 33 -1.48 -7.56 3.96
C SER A 33 -1.11 -7.45 2.49
N VAL A 34 -2.10 -7.21 1.64
CA VAL A 34 -1.93 -7.00 0.19
C VAL A 34 -2.30 -5.56 -0.14
N PHE A 35 -1.39 -4.84 -0.77
CA PHE A 35 -1.53 -3.43 -1.09
C PHE A 35 -1.44 -3.18 -2.59
N ASP A 36 -2.32 -2.34 -3.12
CA ASP A 36 -2.19 -1.71 -4.42
C ASP A 36 -1.65 -0.29 -4.22
N VAL A 37 -0.40 -0.07 -4.63
CA VAL A 37 0.30 1.20 -4.46
C VAL A 37 0.32 1.97 -5.77
N ARG A 38 -0.08 3.24 -5.73
CA ARG A 38 -0.05 4.18 -6.86
C ARG A 38 0.81 5.38 -6.49
N MET A 39 1.52 5.93 -7.46
CA MET A 39 2.44 7.03 -7.23
C MET A 39 2.28 8.11 -8.29
N VAL A 40 2.20 9.36 -7.85
CA VAL A 40 2.16 10.56 -8.69
C VAL A 40 3.17 11.57 -8.11
N GLY A 41 4.25 11.82 -8.86
CA GLY A 41 5.32 12.70 -8.37
C GLY A 41 5.94 12.17 -7.08
N ASP A 42 5.94 12.98 -6.02
CA ASP A 42 6.41 12.62 -4.68
C ASP A 42 5.30 12.10 -3.77
N ARG A 43 4.08 11.92 -4.28
CA ARG A 43 2.93 11.43 -3.52
C ARG A 43 2.63 9.98 -3.86
N ALA A 44 2.23 9.23 -2.86
CA ALA A 44 1.82 7.86 -3.01
C ALA A 44 0.51 7.59 -2.26
N GLU A 45 -0.31 6.69 -2.82
CA GLU A 45 -1.49 6.14 -2.19
C GLU A 45 -1.39 4.61 -2.22
N ALA A 46 -1.67 3.99 -1.11
CA ALA A 46 -1.79 2.54 -1.01
C ALA A 46 -3.18 2.16 -0.51
N ILE A 47 -3.79 1.20 -1.18
CA ILE A 47 -5.08 0.63 -0.80
C ILE A 47 -4.85 -0.81 -0.41
N ARG A 48 -5.23 -1.17 0.81
CA ARG A 48 -5.22 -2.58 1.24
C ARG A 48 -6.43 -3.30 0.66
N ILE A 49 -6.19 -4.32 -0.14
CA ILE A 49 -7.23 -4.99 -0.93
C ILE A 49 -7.69 -6.32 -0.35
N ASN A 50 -7.03 -6.83 0.69
CA ASN A 50 -7.45 -8.05 1.35
C ASN A 50 -8.14 -7.78 2.69
N ARG A 51 -9.02 -8.70 3.08
CA ARG A 51 -9.67 -8.65 4.38
C ARG A 51 -8.71 -9.12 5.47
N GLU A 52 -8.68 -8.39 6.57
CA GLU A 52 -8.01 -8.80 7.80
C GLU A 52 -9.00 -8.69 8.96
N TRP A 53 -9.05 -9.73 9.78
CA TRP A 53 -9.86 -9.70 10.99
C TRP A 53 -9.17 -8.85 12.07
N ALA A 54 -9.92 -7.91 12.67
CA ALA A 54 -9.46 -7.03 13.75
C ALA A 54 -8.07 -6.40 13.49
N PRO A 55 -7.87 -5.63 12.39
CA PRO A 55 -6.59 -5.03 12.11
C PRO A 55 -6.23 -4.01 13.19
N ASN A 56 -4.99 -4.09 13.69
CA ASN A 56 -4.44 -3.07 14.58
C ASN A 56 -3.85 -1.93 13.75
N LEU A 57 -4.26 -0.68 14.03
CA LEU A 57 -3.84 0.48 13.24
C LEU A 57 -2.31 0.65 13.19
N ASN A 58 -1.62 0.47 14.32
CA ASN A 58 -0.16 0.64 14.36
C ASN A 58 0.56 -0.38 13.48
N TYR A 59 0.15 -1.65 13.55
CA TYR A 59 0.71 -2.69 12.67
C TYR A 59 0.40 -2.43 11.21
N THR A 60 -0.81 -1.99 10.91
CA THR A 60 -1.24 -1.71 9.54
C THR A 60 -0.47 -0.52 8.98
N ALA A 61 -0.28 0.55 9.77
CA ALA A 61 0.50 1.72 9.37
C ALA A 61 1.96 1.35 9.05
N ALA A 62 2.59 0.50 9.88
CA ALA A 62 3.94 0.01 9.62
C ALA A 62 4.04 -0.78 8.31
N ARG A 63 3.02 -1.60 7.98
CA ARG A 63 2.97 -2.34 6.71
C ARG A 63 2.75 -1.42 5.52
N PHE A 64 1.92 -0.37 5.63
CA PHE A 64 1.78 0.66 4.62
C PHE A 64 3.12 1.34 4.33
N ALA A 65 3.88 1.72 5.37
CA ALA A 65 5.19 2.32 5.20
C ALA A 65 6.15 1.43 4.41
N ARG A 66 6.18 0.14 4.71
CA ARG A 66 6.98 -0.85 3.98
C ARG A 66 6.49 -1.05 2.54
N ALA A 67 5.18 -1.05 2.31
CA ALA A 67 4.62 -1.15 0.98
C ALA A 67 5.01 0.04 0.11
N PHE A 68 4.94 1.26 0.64
CA PHE A 68 5.41 2.46 -0.05
C PHE A 68 6.89 2.39 -0.41
N LYS A 69 7.73 1.99 0.54
CA LYS A 69 9.17 1.85 0.33
C LYS A 69 9.48 0.77 -0.72
N ALA A 70 8.83 -0.38 -0.63
CA ALA A 70 9.01 -1.47 -1.59
C ALA A 70 8.57 -1.06 -3.00
N ALA A 71 7.44 -0.38 -3.13
CA ALA A 71 6.91 0.05 -4.43
C ALA A 71 7.71 1.20 -5.04
N SER A 72 8.20 2.15 -4.25
CA SER A 72 8.85 3.36 -4.75
C SER A 72 10.38 3.28 -4.78
N GLY A 73 10.98 2.48 -3.91
CA GLY A 73 12.41 2.53 -3.63
C GLY A 73 12.86 3.79 -2.87
N CYS A 74 11.91 4.61 -2.40
CA CYS A 74 12.17 5.87 -1.72
C CYS A 74 11.86 5.77 -0.22
N GLU A 75 12.47 6.65 0.57
CA GLU A 75 12.08 6.82 1.96
C GLU A 75 10.79 7.66 2.07
N LEU A 76 10.09 7.52 3.18
CA LEU A 76 8.93 8.36 3.48
C LEU A 76 9.38 9.67 4.13
N ARG A 77 8.70 10.76 3.81
CA ARG A 77 8.86 11.99 4.59
C ARG A 77 8.27 11.79 5.98
N PRO A 78 8.96 12.24 7.04
CA PRO A 78 8.45 12.13 8.40
C PRO A 78 7.05 12.72 8.54
N ASN A 79 6.19 12.05 9.30
CA ASN A 79 4.82 12.49 9.62
C ASN A 79 3.93 12.79 8.39
N SER A 80 4.25 12.20 7.23
CA SER A 80 3.48 12.43 6.00
C SER A 80 2.37 11.42 5.76
N MET A 81 2.32 10.33 6.51
CA MET A 81 1.29 9.30 6.36
C MET A 81 -0.04 9.79 6.91
N GLN A 82 -1.07 9.73 6.08
CA GLN A 82 -2.45 10.13 6.43
C GLN A 82 -3.43 9.13 5.84
N GLY A 83 -4.40 8.72 6.61
CA GLY A 83 -5.41 7.76 6.17
C GLY A 83 -5.88 6.85 7.30
N ASP A 84 -6.38 5.71 6.90
CA ASP A 84 -6.94 4.71 7.81
C ASP A 84 -6.34 3.31 7.57
N GLN A 85 -7.00 2.27 8.05
CA GLN A 85 -6.55 0.89 7.92
C GLN A 85 -6.74 0.31 6.50
N VAL A 86 -7.44 0.99 5.62
CA VAL A 86 -7.76 0.54 4.27
C VAL A 86 -7.03 1.37 3.23
N VAL A 87 -7.01 2.69 3.39
CA VAL A 87 -6.38 3.62 2.46
C VAL A 87 -5.41 4.52 3.22
N MET A 88 -4.18 4.59 2.73
CA MET A 88 -3.13 5.44 3.28
C MET A 88 -2.47 6.23 2.16
N GLN A 89 -2.24 7.52 2.41
CA GLN A 89 -1.45 8.38 1.55
C GLN A 89 -0.17 8.80 2.26
N ALA A 90 0.88 9.03 1.50
CA ALA A 90 2.17 9.47 2.04
C ALA A 90 2.92 10.35 1.04
N ARG A 91 3.91 11.11 1.54
CA ARG A 91 4.89 11.80 0.72
C ARG A 91 6.22 11.06 0.74
N LEU A 92 6.79 10.92 -0.44
CA LEU A 92 8.05 10.23 -0.66
C LEU A 92 9.21 11.23 -0.65
N LYS A 93 10.35 10.75 -0.20
CA LYS A 93 11.64 11.43 -0.31
C LYS A 93 12.52 10.57 -1.21
N CYS A 94 12.64 10.94 -2.48
CA CYS A 94 13.42 10.24 -3.46
C CYS A 94 14.67 11.05 -3.78
N ASP A 95 15.80 10.67 -3.22
CA ASP A 95 17.09 11.37 -3.38
C ASP A 95 17.82 10.96 -4.69
N ALA A 96 17.30 9.95 -5.40
CA ALA A 96 17.85 9.47 -6.65
C ALA A 96 16.74 9.35 -7.73
N PRO A 97 17.06 9.42 -9.02
CA PRO A 97 16.09 9.15 -10.07
C PRO A 97 15.52 7.74 -9.87
N ARG A 98 14.19 7.62 -9.98
CA ARG A 98 13.51 6.33 -9.84
C ARG A 98 14.13 5.33 -10.80
N ARG A 99 14.53 4.20 -10.26
CA ARG A 99 14.92 3.07 -11.08
C ARG A 99 13.70 2.61 -11.86
N SER A 100 13.90 2.24 -13.12
CA SER A 100 12.85 1.75 -14.02
C SER A 100 12.13 0.49 -13.52
N ASN A 101 12.73 -0.18 -12.54
CA ASN A 101 12.13 -1.34 -11.87
C ASN A 101 12.45 -1.29 -10.37
N PRO A 102 11.63 -0.59 -9.58
CA PRO A 102 11.87 -0.39 -8.15
C PRO A 102 11.62 -1.65 -7.31
N PHE A 103 11.05 -2.72 -7.89
CA PHE A 103 10.75 -3.92 -7.11
C PHE A 103 11.98 -4.78 -6.91
N PRO A 104 12.22 -5.22 -5.68
CA PRO A 104 13.10 -6.36 -5.48
C PRO A 104 12.50 -7.56 -6.22
N GLN A 105 13.26 -8.15 -7.13
CA GLN A 105 12.86 -9.36 -7.87
C GLN A 105 12.73 -10.59 -6.94
N ARG A 106 13.03 -10.43 -5.68
CA ARG A 106 13.10 -11.51 -4.69
C ARG A 106 12.26 -11.14 -3.47
N ARG A 107 11.77 -12.16 -2.80
CA ARG A 107 11.21 -12.04 -1.46
C ARG A 107 12.28 -11.50 -0.52
N THR A 108 11.95 -10.48 0.21
CA THR A 108 12.82 -9.90 1.25
C THR A 108 12.11 -10.00 2.59
N LEU A 109 12.88 -10.25 3.63
CA LEU A 109 12.38 -10.21 5.00
C LEU A 109 12.77 -8.86 5.60
N ASP A 110 11.78 -8.07 5.95
CA ASP A 110 11.97 -6.77 6.63
C ASP A 110 11.55 -6.91 8.07
N CYS A 111 12.48 -6.69 8.98
CA CYS A 111 12.27 -6.79 10.41
C CYS A 111 12.38 -5.40 11.05
N SER A 112 11.41 -5.03 11.88
CA SER A 112 11.44 -3.81 12.65
C SER A 112 11.16 -4.07 14.12
N ILE A 113 11.83 -3.32 14.98
CA ILE A 113 11.54 -3.30 16.41
C ILE A 113 10.27 -2.49 16.63
N PHE A 114 9.38 -3.01 17.43
CA PHE A 114 8.12 -2.35 17.73
C PHE A 114 8.29 -1.51 19.01
N ASP A 115 8.36 -0.19 18.84
CA ASP A 115 8.64 0.75 19.94
C ASP A 115 7.60 0.70 21.07
N SER A 116 6.39 0.27 20.75
CA SER A 116 5.30 0.17 21.74
C SER A 116 5.40 -1.04 22.68
N ILE A 117 6.22 -2.03 22.34
CA ILE A 117 6.39 -3.26 23.14
C ILE A 117 7.88 -3.59 23.19
N PRO A 118 8.56 -3.34 24.32
CA PRO A 118 9.99 -3.61 24.46
C PRO A 118 10.34 -5.05 24.11
N GLY A 119 11.33 -5.23 23.25
CA GLY A 119 11.82 -6.54 22.84
C GLY A 119 11.00 -7.29 21.78
N MET A 120 9.92 -6.69 21.27
CA MET A 120 9.17 -7.28 20.17
C MET A 120 9.76 -6.86 18.83
N MET A 121 10.18 -7.83 18.03
CA MET A 121 10.59 -7.66 16.65
C MET A 121 9.53 -8.30 15.74
N ILE A 122 9.07 -7.53 14.75
CA ILE A 122 8.14 -8.03 13.75
C ILE A 122 8.89 -8.11 12.43
N CYS A 123 8.86 -9.30 11.84
CA CYS A 123 9.43 -9.55 10.53
C CYS A 123 8.29 -9.85 9.54
N ASP A 124 8.18 -9.06 8.50
CA ASP A 124 7.23 -9.29 7.42
C ASP A 124 7.98 -9.66 6.13
N GLU A 125 7.47 -10.67 5.45
CA GLU A 125 7.94 -11.00 4.11
C GLU A 125 7.35 -10.01 3.11
N ILE A 126 8.20 -9.42 2.27
CA ILE A 126 7.80 -8.43 1.27
C ILE A 126 8.12 -8.99 -0.11
N TYR A 127 7.15 -8.99 -0.99
CA TYR A 127 7.35 -9.38 -2.39
C TYR A 127 6.35 -8.70 -3.33
N PRO A 128 6.79 -8.38 -4.56
CA PRO A 128 5.91 -7.85 -5.59
C PRO A 128 5.04 -8.97 -6.17
N VAL A 129 3.86 -8.58 -6.64
CA VAL A 129 2.95 -9.49 -7.34
C VAL A 129 2.57 -8.87 -8.68
N ALA A 130 2.61 -9.66 -9.72
CA ALA A 130 2.10 -9.21 -11.01
C ALA A 130 0.60 -8.88 -10.91
N VAL A 131 0.22 -7.70 -11.39
CA VAL A 131 -1.20 -7.31 -11.49
C VAL A 131 -1.71 -7.79 -12.83
N PRO A 132 -2.72 -8.66 -12.88
CA PRO A 132 -3.31 -9.06 -14.15
C PRO A 132 -3.91 -7.85 -14.85
N GLY A 133 -3.56 -7.62 -16.11
CA GLY A 133 -4.17 -6.59 -16.95
C GLY A 133 -3.53 -5.20 -16.86
N GLY A 134 -2.26 -5.13 -16.47
CA GLY A 134 -1.45 -3.92 -16.62
C GLY A 134 -0.89 -3.77 -18.03
#